data_40cd985b663fcc2159e7c27665d1dbe5
#
_entry.id   40cd985b663fcc2159e7c27665d1dbe5
#
_cell.length_a   1.000
_cell.length_b   1.000
_cell.length_c   1.000
_cell.angle_alpha   90.00
_cell.angle_beta   90.00
_cell.angle_gamma   90.00
#
_symmetry.space_group_name_H-M   'P 1'
#
loop_
_entity.id
_entity.type
_entity.pdbx_description
1 polymer ?
#
loop_
_entity_poly.entity_id
_entity_poly.type
_entity_poly.pdbx_seq_one_letter_code
_entity_poly.pdbx_strand_id
1 'polypeptide(L)'
;MKMITRRLFLTLLAALTTTLSWSKYDKAPTSVNYSRINKQAVREYLQPIRPGYEHDDTYWNTYAFKFIYAPAFDFKKIPGAVKYRYTLVPDTEVKEEISKKAVAIKNPSFAPVSFVADHPNSSLSPIWNKIPAAHVVLTVEGLDKNGKVIGEAGKRKCLRDFGFCGPYNNAVRPYREAAIKAMLCLHHTKEVKNWLDSSVPNMDYSHYTYAAKIISAVIRNESLVARYVPQERKTAIQIAESAANFLISLSQPAGTPMAYFPPTYYKNLIASKRAENQGTAITMDANYAVHAFLDLYDVCGKKKYYEQATNILRTYKKLQRPDGSFPIKIYLHNGQPTNERNAMLHSICVTCQRMLTQYQTTEFEDMKQKAEKWMHDVAIRSFDMTGQFEDVSVNGVRPYENLTNCTAAPYAKYLLGKPHPTQEEIADAKDLLRLSEDQFTYWDHLYNEWGFRRYNTPCVIEQYRYKTPVDNSAANVSGGFLEYYKETGDPLAYAKAKALIDNFTIMQNAKNGFMPTTWDCSFSRTNEVSVWYNCFLSGILRMLEMDALQTTQK
;
A
#
# COMPACT_ATOMS: atom_id res chain seq x y z
N MET A 1 51.69 -1.69 -14.16
CA MET A 1 50.48 -0.97 -14.60
C MET A 1 49.33 -1.87 -15.09
N LYS A 2 49.46 -3.19 -15.15
CA LYS A 2 48.40 -4.13 -15.60
C LYS A 2 47.64 -4.84 -14.47
N MET A 3 48.02 -4.68 -13.21
CA MET A 3 47.34 -5.32 -12.05
C MET A 3 46.33 -4.43 -11.34
N ILE A 4 46.37 -3.12 -11.52
CA ILE A 4 45.44 -2.17 -10.86
C ILE A 4 44.12 -2.09 -11.60
N THR A 5 44.12 -2.26 -12.90
CA THR A 5 42.90 -2.21 -13.75
C THR A 5 41.98 -3.42 -13.57
N ARG A 6 42.51 -4.57 -13.15
CA ARG A 6 41.70 -5.79 -12.93
C ARG A 6 40.94 -5.78 -11.59
N ARG A 7 41.48 -5.10 -10.57
CA ARG A 7 40.78 -4.96 -9.27
C ARG A 7 39.66 -3.91 -9.32
N LEU A 8 39.83 -2.84 -10.09
CA LEU A 8 38.74 -1.86 -10.30
C LEU A 8 37.57 -2.43 -11.12
N PHE A 9 37.85 -3.34 -12.09
CA PHE A 9 36.78 -3.96 -12.89
C PHE A 9 35.99 -5.02 -12.08
N LEU A 10 36.66 -5.74 -11.18
CA LEU A 10 36.01 -6.71 -10.28
C LEU A 10 35.21 -6.03 -9.16
N THR A 11 35.62 -4.86 -8.68
CA THR A 11 34.87 -4.08 -7.69
C THR A 11 33.64 -3.38 -8.33
N LEU A 12 33.71 -2.99 -9.60
CA LEU A 12 32.54 -2.46 -10.32
C LEU A 12 31.53 -3.56 -10.73
N LEU A 13 31.98 -4.79 -10.99
CA LEU A 13 31.08 -5.94 -11.23
C LEU A 13 30.42 -6.42 -9.92
N ALA A 14 31.11 -6.36 -8.79
CA ALA A 14 30.55 -6.72 -7.47
C ALA A 14 29.52 -5.70 -6.96
N ALA A 15 29.62 -4.43 -7.35
CA ALA A 15 28.58 -3.42 -7.03
C ALA A 15 27.31 -3.54 -7.90
N LEU A 16 27.35 -4.35 -8.97
CA LEU A 16 26.22 -4.60 -9.86
C LEU A 16 25.40 -5.87 -9.52
N THR A 17 25.82 -6.65 -8.52
CA THR A 17 25.22 -7.97 -8.25
C THR A 17 24.87 -8.27 -6.81
N THR A 18 24.83 -7.30 -5.91
CA THR A 18 24.43 -7.59 -4.51
C THR A 18 23.13 -6.91 -4.10
N THR A 19 22.05 -7.12 -4.82
CA THR A 19 20.84 -7.57 -4.17
C THR A 19 20.90 -9.09 -4.17
N LEU A 20 21.54 -9.69 -3.18
CA LEU A 20 21.35 -11.10 -2.88
C LEU A 20 19.84 -11.29 -2.73
N SER A 21 19.20 -11.80 -3.78
CA SER A 21 17.80 -12.19 -3.71
C SER A 21 17.75 -13.39 -2.77
N TRP A 22 17.26 -13.16 -1.55
CA TRP A 22 16.95 -14.22 -0.60
C TRP A 22 15.69 -15.00 -0.99
N SER A 23 15.05 -14.59 -2.09
CA SER A 23 13.83 -15.20 -2.60
C SER A 23 14.07 -16.62 -3.07
N LYS A 24 13.19 -17.54 -2.66
CA LYS A 24 13.23 -18.96 -3.07
C LYS A 24 12.84 -19.15 -4.54
N TYR A 25 11.98 -18.25 -5.06
CA TYR A 25 11.48 -18.28 -6.44
C TYR A 25 11.80 -16.93 -7.11
N ASP A 26 12.97 -16.84 -7.73
CA ASP A 26 13.50 -15.63 -8.38
C ASP A 26 13.14 -15.49 -9.86
N LYS A 27 12.30 -16.41 -10.37
CA LYS A 27 11.88 -16.46 -11.78
C LYS A 27 10.36 -16.49 -11.89
N ALA A 28 9.83 -15.79 -12.90
CA ALA A 28 8.42 -15.88 -13.24
C ALA A 28 8.05 -17.32 -13.67
N PRO A 29 6.81 -17.79 -13.41
CA PRO A 29 6.36 -19.07 -13.92
C PRO A 29 6.30 -19.03 -15.45
N THR A 30 6.71 -20.11 -16.11
CA THR A 30 6.70 -20.23 -17.59
C THR A 30 5.28 -20.18 -18.17
N SER A 31 4.28 -20.61 -17.39
CA SER A 31 2.86 -20.52 -17.74
C SER A 31 2.00 -20.45 -16.48
N VAL A 32 0.83 -19.84 -16.62
CA VAL A 32 -0.18 -19.75 -15.54
C VAL A 32 -1.40 -20.57 -15.96
N ASN A 33 -1.70 -21.62 -15.19
CA ASN A 33 -2.92 -22.40 -15.40
C ASN A 33 -4.11 -21.75 -14.69
N TYR A 34 -4.80 -20.86 -15.38
CA TYR A 34 -5.93 -20.11 -14.82
C TYR A 34 -7.09 -20.99 -14.36
N SER A 35 -7.37 -22.14 -15.01
CA SER A 35 -8.39 -23.07 -14.52
C SER A 35 -8.07 -23.61 -13.12
N ARG A 36 -6.82 -23.90 -12.85
CA ARG A 36 -6.36 -24.38 -11.53
C ARG A 36 -6.36 -23.26 -10.49
N ILE A 37 -5.78 -22.10 -10.82
CA ILE A 37 -5.63 -21.01 -9.85
C ILE A 37 -6.97 -20.34 -9.50
N ASN A 38 -7.93 -20.25 -10.44
CA ASN A 38 -9.25 -19.74 -10.13
C ASN A 38 -9.99 -20.66 -9.14
N LYS A 39 -9.85 -21.99 -9.28
CA LYS A 39 -10.36 -22.95 -8.28
C LYS A 39 -9.63 -22.81 -6.92
N GLN A 40 -8.34 -22.51 -6.93
CA GLN A 40 -7.58 -22.21 -5.70
C GLN A 40 -8.12 -20.92 -5.04
N ALA A 41 -8.31 -19.85 -5.79
CA ALA A 41 -8.86 -18.59 -5.30
C ALA A 41 -10.23 -18.79 -4.62
N VAL A 42 -11.16 -19.51 -5.27
CA VAL A 42 -12.46 -19.82 -4.68
C VAL A 42 -12.33 -20.56 -3.35
N ARG A 43 -11.40 -21.52 -3.23
CA ARG A 43 -11.17 -22.23 -1.96
C ARG A 43 -10.60 -21.30 -0.89
N GLU A 44 -9.68 -20.40 -1.25
CA GLU A 44 -9.12 -19.41 -0.31
C GLU A 44 -10.20 -18.46 0.20
N TYR A 45 -11.12 -18.03 -0.65
CA TYR A 45 -12.20 -17.11 -0.27
C TYR A 45 -13.22 -17.72 0.70
N LEU A 46 -13.23 -19.04 0.87
CA LEU A 46 -14.02 -19.70 1.91
C LEU A 46 -13.34 -19.74 3.28
N GLN A 47 -12.07 -19.36 3.36
CA GLN A 47 -11.32 -19.30 4.61
C GLN A 47 -11.37 -17.88 5.16
N PRO A 48 -12.01 -17.63 6.30
CA PRO A 48 -12.02 -16.32 6.91
C PRO A 48 -10.59 -15.84 7.18
N ILE A 49 -10.39 -14.53 7.10
CA ILE A 49 -9.15 -13.90 7.55
C ILE A 49 -9.22 -13.62 9.04
N ARG A 50 -8.06 -13.40 9.70
CA ARG A 50 -7.98 -13.26 11.17
C ARG A 50 -8.97 -12.29 11.81
N PRO A 51 -9.26 -11.09 11.26
CA PRO A 51 -10.37 -10.30 11.78
C PRO A 51 -11.67 -11.09 11.65
N GLY A 52 -12.15 -11.63 12.74
CA GLY A 52 -13.40 -12.36 12.79
C GLY A 52 -13.30 -13.86 12.66
N TYR A 53 -12.16 -14.48 12.91
CA TYR A 53 -12.07 -15.95 12.87
C TYR A 53 -11.34 -16.57 14.05
N GLU A 54 -10.11 -16.34 14.31
CA GLU A 54 -9.34 -17.07 15.33
C GLU A 54 -8.96 -16.25 16.57
N HIS A 55 -9.41 -15.01 16.62
CA HIS A 55 -9.19 -14.12 17.75
C HIS A 55 -10.49 -13.95 18.52
N ASP A 56 -10.46 -14.22 19.79
CA ASP A 56 -11.63 -14.23 20.67
C ASP A 56 -12.44 -12.91 20.65
N ASP A 57 -11.81 -11.79 20.27
CA ASP A 57 -12.41 -10.47 20.32
C ASP A 57 -12.39 -9.68 19.01
N THR A 58 -11.88 -10.26 17.90
CA THR A 58 -11.66 -9.48 16.66
C THR A 58 -12.54 -9.97 15.53
N TYR A 59 -13.76 -9.45 15.47
CA TYR A 59 -14.66 -9.61 14.34
C TYR A 59 -14.63 -8.38 13.45
N TRP A 60 -15.15 -8.52 12.20
CA TRP A 60 -15.25 -7.40 11.31
C TRP A 60 -16.02 -6.25 11.93
N ASN A 61 -15.40 -5.08 11.95
CA ASN A 61 -15.96 -3.85 12.48
C ASN A 61 -17.18 -3.38 11.66
N THR A 62 -17.93 -2.43 12.18
CA THR A 62 -19.16 -1.92 11.56
C THR A 62 -18.91 -1.09 10.30
N TYR A 63 -17.69 -0.63 10.07
CA TYR A 63 -17.32 0.19 8.90
C TYR A 63 -16.92 -0.64 7.67
N ALA A 64 -16.52 -1.90 7.85
CA ALA A 64 -16.23 -2.82 6.76
C ALA A 64 -17.51 -3.07 5.97
N PHE A 65 -17.49 -2.82 4.67
CA PHE A 65 -18.69 -2.81 3.84
C PHE A 65 -18.66 -3.82 2.70
N LYS A 66 -17.48 -4.30 2.28
CA LYS A 66 -17.32 -5.29 1.20
C LYS A 66 -16.46 -6.45 1.65
N PHE A 67 -16.73 -7.64 1.09
CA PHE A 67 -16.00 -8.86 1.39
C PHE A 67 -15.85 -9.73 0.15
N ILE A 68 -14.64 -10.19 -0.10
CA ILE A 68 -14.32 -11.26 -1.05
C ILE A 68 -14.24 -12.58 -0.29
N TYR A 69 -13.58 -12.56 0.87
CA TYR A 69 -13.45 -13.69 1.78
C TYR A 69 -14.70 -13.83 2.65
N ALA A 70 -15.03 -15.06 3.03
CA ALA A 70 -16.17 -15.33 3.88
C ALA A 70 -16.02 -14.66 5.26
N PRO A 71 -16.82 -13.64 5.60
CA PRO A 71 -16.66 -12.93 6.86
C PRO A 71 -17.29 -13.67 8.04
N ALA A 72 -16.87 -13.30 9.23
CA ALA A 72 -17.56 -13.56 10.48
C ALA A 72 -17.84 -12.23 11.19
N PHE A 73 -18.98 -12.13 11.88
CA PHE A 73 -19.40 -10.92 12.58
C PHE A 73 -19.74 -11.24 14.02
N ASP A 74 -19.51 -10.27 14.92
CA ASP A 74 -19.87 -10.42 16.32
C ASP A 74 -21.36 -10.11 16.52
N PHE A 75 -22.13 -11.17 16.71
CA PHE A 75 -23.54 -11.09 17.06
C PHE A 75 -23.78 -11.59 18.49
N LYS A 76 -24.74 -10.98 19.18
CA LYS A 76 -25.07 -11.32 20.55
C LYS A 76 -25.66 -12.73 20.67
N LYS A 77 -25.30 -13.42 21.75
CA LYS A 77 -25.96 -14.68 22.12
C LYS A 77 -27.42 -14.43 22.51
N ILE A 78 -28.31 -15.32 22.06
CA ILE A 78 -29.72 -15.32 22.44
C ILE A 78 -29.93 -16.30 23.61
N PRO A 79 -30.45 -15.88 24.77
CA PRO A 79 -30.73 -16.77 25.89
C PRO A 79 -31.67 -17.92 25.48
N GLY A 80 -31.27 -19.15 25.79
CA GLY A 80 -32.02 -20.35 25.41
C GLY A 80 -31.77 -20.88 23.98
N ALA A 81 -31.02 -20.17 23.15
CA ALA A 81 -30.65 -20.67 21.85
C ALA A 81 -29.55 -21.73 21.99
N VAL A 82 -29.72 -22.85 21.30
CA VAL A 82 -28.74 -23.94 21.20
C VAL A 82 -28.05 -23.98 19.83
N LYS A 83 -28.63 -23.35 18.83
CA LYS A 83 -28.09 -23.17 17.47
C LYS A 83 -28.50 -21.84 16.92
N TYR A 84 -27.88 -21.45 15.78
CA TYR A 84 -28.13 -20.19 15.09
C TYR A 84 -28.34 -20.43 13.61
N ARG A 85 -29.42 -19.90 13.05
CA ARG A 85 -29.70 -19.92 11.62
C ARG A 85 -29.20 -18.63 10.98
N TYR A 86 -28.34 -18.76 9.99
CA TYR A 86 -27.83 -17.69 9.15
C TYR A 86 -28.60 -17.71 7.85
N THR A 87 -29.14 -16.57 7.44
CA THR A 87 -29.86 -16.44 6.17
C THR A 87 -29.33 -15.23 5.42
N LEU A 88 -28.86 -15.44 4.18
CA LEU A 88 -28.48 -14.39 3.25
C LEU A 88 -29.54 -14.22 2.17
N VAL A 89 -29.93 -12.98 1.95
CA VAL A 89 -30.85 -12.56 0.88
C VAL A 89 -30.25 -11.39 0.11
N PRO A 90 -30.64 -11.16 -1.18
CA PRO A 90 -30.24 -9.95 -1.88
C PRO A 90 -30.83 -8.72 -1.19
N ASP A 91 -30.03 -7.65 -1.08
CA ASP A 91 -30.53 -6.35 -0.62
C ASP A 91 -31.29 -5.68 -1.78
N THR A 92 -32.62 -5.66 -1.71
CA THR A 92 -33.48 -5.07 -2.75
C THR A 92 -33.59 -3.55 -2.65
N GLU A 93 -33.10 -2.96 -1.55
CA GLU A 93 -33.23 -1.53 -1.28
C GLU A 93 -31.88 -0.79 -1.34
N VAL A 94 -30.86 -1.43 -1.91
CA VAL A 94 -29.53 -0.85 -1.92
C VAL A 94 -29.49 0.44 -2.75
N LYS A 95 -28.86 1.45 -2.15
CA LYS A 95 -28.61 2.74 -2.79
C LYS A 95 -27.17 3.13 -2.57
N GLU A 96 -26.56 3.71 -3.57
CA GLU A 96 -25.24 4.34 -3.46
C GLU A 96 -25.40 5.86 -3.48
N GLU A 97 -24.68 6.55 -2.60
CA GLU A 97 -24.66 8.00 -2.61
C GLU A 97 -23.63 8.48 -3.64
N ILE A 98 -24.12 9.02 -4.75
CA ILE A 98 -23.29 9.55 -5.81
C ILE A 98 -23.51 11.06 -5.89
N SER A 99 -22.46 11.82 -5.67
CA SER A 99 -22.50 13.30 -5.75
C SER A 99 -23.67 13.94 -5.00
N LYS A 100 -23.91 13.51 -3.75
CA LYS A 100 -25.01 13.98 -2.87
C LYS A 100 -26.42 13.55 -3.33
N LYS A 101 -26.54 12.61 -4.24
CA LYS A 101 -27.81 12.00 -4.62
C LYS A 101 -27.77 10.50 -4.35
N ALA A 102 -28.77 9.98 -3.65
CA ALA A 102 -28.93 8.55 -3.50
C ALA A 102 -29.49 7.95 -4.79
N VAL A 103 -28.76 7.06 -5.44
CA VAL A 103 -29.15 6.37 -6.67
C VAL A 103 -29.45 4.92 -6.35
N ALA A 104 -30.63 4.44 -6.79
CA ALA A 104 -31.00 3.04 -6.64
C ALA A 104 -30.10 2.16 -7.52
N ILE A 105 -29.64 1.06 -6.97
CA ILE A 105 -28.72 0.13 -7.60
C ILE A 105 -29.49 -1.13 -8.01
N LYS A 106 -29.30 -1.57 -9.27
CA LYS A 106 -29.81 -2.87 -9.73
C LYS A 106 -28.90 -3.97 -9.17
N ASN A 107 -29.32 -4.57 -8.06
CA ASN A 107 -28.61 -5.65 -7.41
C ASN A 107 -28.97 -7.00 -8.05
N PRO A 108 -28.02 -7.94 -8.24
CA PRO A 108 -28.33 -9.30 -8.67
C PRO A 108 -29.32 -9.99 -7.72
N SER A 109 -30.32 -10.68 -8.30
CA SER A 109 -31.26 -11.48 -7.53
C SER A 109 -30.77 -12.91 -7.38
N PHE A 110 -31.01 -13.51 -6.22
CA PHE A 110 -30.78 -14.93 -5.95
C PHE A 110 -31.76 -15.42 -4.88
N ALA A 111 -32.02 -16.73 -4.82
CA ALA A 111 -32.87 -17.32 -3.80
C ALA A 111 -32.18 -17.25 -2.41
N PRO A 112 -32.92 -17.09 -1.31
CA PRO A 112 -32.35 -17.11 0.02
C PRO A 112 -31.46 -18.34 0.25
N VAL A 113 -30.27 -18.11 0.81
CA VAL A 113 -29.31 -19.18 1.14
C VAL A 113 -29.11 -19.18 2.66
N SER A 114 -29.22 -20.35 3.28
CA SER A 114 -29.07 -20.46 4.73
C SER A 114 -28.26 -21.68 5.18
N PHE A 115 -27.75 -21.61 6.41
CA PHE A 115 -27.16 -22.73 7.15
C PHE A 115 -27.37 -22.55 8.64
N VAL A 116 -27.08 -23.59 9.41
CA VAL A 116 -27.20 -23.59 10.87
C VAL A 116 -25.81 -23.84 11.48
N ALA A 117 -25.47 -23.08 12.50
CA ALA A 117 -24.22 -23.17 13.24
C ALA A 117 -24.47 -23.21 14.76
N ASP A 118 -23.43 -23.57 15.52
CA ASP A 118 -23.52 -23.67 16.98
C ASP A 118 -23.30 -22.32 17.69
N HIS A 119 -22.74 -21.32 16.99
CA HIS A 119 -22.40 -20.02 17.55
C HIS A 119 -22.99 -18.87 16.74
N PRO A 120 -23.33 -17.71 17.37
CA PRO A 120 -23.88 -16.55 16.66
C PRO A 120 -22.84 -15.79 15.83
N ASN A 121 -21.55 -16.10 16.00
CA ASN A 121 -20.42 -15.46 15.36
C ASN A 121 -19.65 -16.40 14.41
N SER A 122 -20.32 -17.41 13.87
CA SER A 122 -19.75 -18.34 12.90
C SER A 122 -19.53 -17.65 11.54
N SER A 123 -18.49 -18.10 10.83
CA SER A 123 -18.17 -17.62 9.50
C SER A 123 -19.23 -18.03 8.46
N LEU A 124 -19.38 -17.21 7.41
CA LEU A 124 -20.26 -17.49 6.27
C LEU A 124 -19.71 -18.52 5.28
N SER A 125 -18.56 -19.15 5.56
CA SER A 125 -17.91 -20.13 4.69
C SER A 125 -18.82 -21.22 4.12
N PRO A 126 -19.80 -21.78 4.84
CA PRO A 126 -20.66 -22.85 4.31
C PRO A 126 -21.54 -22.44 3.13
N ILE A 127 -21.81 -21.14 2.98
CA ILE A 127 -22.73 -20.62 1.96
C ILE A 127 -22.13 -19.54 1.08
N TRP A 128 -20.91 -19.07 1.35
CA TRP A 128 -20.33 -17.91 0.68
C TRP A 128 -20.15 -18.07 -0.84
N ASN A 129 -19.81 -19.27 -1.30
CA ASN A 129 -19.68 -19.58 -2.73
C ASN A 129 -21.02 -19.90 -3.43
N LYS A 130 -22.14 -19.93 -2.68
CA LYS A 130 -23.47 -20.20 -3.23
C LYS A 130 -24.21 -18.92 -3.64
N ILE A 131 -23.68 -17.76 -3.30
CA ILE A 131 -24.26 -16.46 -3.65
C ILE A 131 -23.40 -15.75 -4.72
N PRO A 132 -24.00 -14.98 -5.63
CA PRO A 132 -23.26 -14.16 -6.58
C PRO A 132 -22.61 -12.96 -5.88
N ALA A 133 -21.75 -12.22 -6.62
CA ALA A 133 -21.36 -10.89 -6.20
C ALA A 133 -22.60 -9.99 -6.17
N ALA A 134 -22.98 -9.51 -4.98
CA ALA A 134 -24.21 -8.75 -4.75
C ALA A 134 -24.17 -8.04 -3.39
N HIS A 135 -24.94 -6.98 -3.25
CA HIS A 135 -25.29 -6.48 -1.93
C HIS A 135 -26.24 -7.47 -1.26
N VAL A 136 -25.97 -7.79 -0.01
CA VAL A 136 -26.68 -8.82 0.73
C VAL A 136 -27.12 -8.33 2.10
N VAL A 137 -28.19 -8.89 2.60
CA VAL A 137 -28.63 -8.77 3.99
C VAL A 137 -28.46 -10.12 4.64
N LEU A 138 -27.60 -10.18 5.66
CA LEU A 138 -27.47 -11.30 6.57
C LEU A 138 -28.41 -11.10 7.74
N THR A 139 -29.19 -12.13 8.08
CA THR A 139 -29.93 -12.23 9.34
C THR A 139 -29.47 -13.47 10.11
N VAL A 140 -29.23 -13.31 11.41
CA VAL A 140 -28.85 -14.41 12.31
C VAL A 140 -29.90 -14.54 13.40
N GLU A 141 -30.51 -15.73 13.51
CA GLU A 141 -31.61 -16.04 14.44
C GLU A 141 -31.21 -17.19 15.37
N GLY A 142 -31.49 -17.04 16.67
CA GLY A 142 -31.32 -18.10 17.66
C GLY A 142 -32.43 -19.13 17.57
N LEU A 143 -32.07 -20.43 17.61
CA LEU A 143 -32.96 -21.57 17.58
C LEU A 143 -32.95 -22.32 18.91
N ASP A 144 -34.12 -22.73 19.42
CA ASP A 144 -34.26 -23.64 20.54
C ASP A 144 -33.91 -25.09 20.15
N LYS A 145 -34.00 -26.01 21.12
CA LYS A 145 -33.74 -27.46 20.93
C LYS A 145 -34.65 -28.12 19.87
N ASN A 146 -35.78 -27.52 19.56
CA ASN A 146 -36.75 -28.02 18.60
C ASN A 146 -36.57 -27.35 17.22
N GLY A 147 -35.56 -26.47 17.06
CA GLY A 147 -35.31 -25.73 15.83
C GLY A 147 -36.24 -24.52 15.60
N LYS A 148 -37.03 -24.14 16.63
CA LYS A 148 -37.89 -22.95 16.55
C LYS A 148 -37.09 -21.69 16.80
N VAL A 149 -37.34 -20.63 16.02
CA VAL A 149 -36.75 -19.30 16.25
C VAL A 149 -37.26 -18.70 17.54
N ILE A 150 -36.36 -18.30 18.43
CA ILE A 150 -36.64 -17.69 19.71
C ILE A 150 -36.12 -16.26 19.86
N GLY A 151 -35.41 -15.75 18.86
CA GLY A 151 -34.93 -14.36 18.81
C GLY A 151 -33.95 -14.09 17.67
N GLU A 152 -33.81 -12.81 17.34
CA GLU A 152 -32.83 -12.34 16.35
C GLU A 152 -31.53 -11.95 17.06
N ALA A 153 -30.42 -12.57 16.67
CA ALA A 153 -29.08 -12.24 17.18
C ALA A 153 -28.55 -10.94 16.53
N GLY A 154 -28.89 -10.71 15.27
CA GLY A 154 -28.58 -9.47 14.58
C GLY A 154 -28.72 -9.55 13.06
N LYS A 155 -28.52 -8.38 12.44
CA LYS A 155 -28.51 -8.20 10.99
C LYS A 155 -27.28 -7.44 10.53
N ARG A 156 -26.81 -7.76 9.31
CA ARG A 156 -25.70 -7.06 8.67
C ARG A 156 -25.97 -6.89 7.17
N LYS A 157 -25.83 -5.66 6.68
CA LYS A 157 -25.76 -5.37 5.24
C LYS A 157 -24.31 -5.29 4.81
N CYS A 158 -23.97 -5.92 3.69
CA CYS A 158 -22.62 -5.84 3.11
C CYS A 158 -22.66 -6.16 1.61
N LEU A 159 -21.53 -5.87 0.94
CA LEU A 159 -21.28 -6.27 -0.43
C LEU A 159 -20.47 -7.58 -0.42
N ARG A 160 -21.01 -8.65 -0.99
CA ARG A 160 -20.21 -9.78 -1.45
C ARG A 160 -19.64 -9.41 -2.80
N ASP A 161 -18.33 -9.18 -2.87
CA ASP A 161 -17.67 -8.67 -4.07
C ASP A 161 -17.07 -9.79 -4.91
N PHE A 162 -16.66 -9.45 -6.15
CA PHE A 162 -15.97 -10.36 -7.05
C PHE A 162 -14.60 -10.75 -6.50
N GLY A 163 -14.29 -12.03 -6.50
CA GLY A 163 -12.95 -12.53 -6.27
C GLY A 163 -12.13 -12.59 -7.57
N PHE A 164 -10.84 -12.84 -7.43
CA PHE A 164 -9.94 -13.07 -8.58
C PHE A 164 -10.49 -14.19 -9.48
N CYS A 165 -10.63 -13.89 -10.75
CA CYS A 165 -11.06 -14.82 -11.78
C CYS A 165 -10.32 -14.51 -13.10
N GLY A 166 -9.04 -14.86 -13.17
CA GLY A 166 -8.23 -14.64 -14.37
C GLY A 166 -8.57 -15.57 -15.53
N PRO A 167 -8.07 -15.31 -16.75
CA PRO A 167 -7.08 -14.27 -17.05
C PRO A 167 -7.68 -12.86 -17.15
N TYR A 168 -6.86 -11.87 -16.82
CA TYR A 168 -7.13 -10.45 -17.07
C TYR A 168 -6.37 -9.99 -18.33
N ASN A 169 -6.58 -8.73 -18.73
CA ASN A 169 -5.84 -8.15 -19.84
C ASN A 169 -4.34 -8.16 -19.55
N ASN A 170 -3.55 -8.52 -20.57
CA ASN A 170 -2.10 -8.52 -20.46
C ASN A 170 -1.53 -7.10 -20.61
N ALA A 171 -0.28 -6.93 -20.16
CA ALA A 171 0.50 -5.72 -20.42
C ALA A 171 0.51 -5.38 -21.92
N VAL A 172 0.27 -4.11 -22.24
CA VAL A 172 0.22 -3.61 -23.64
C VAL A 172 1.60 -3.21 -24.16
N ARG A 173 2.62 -3.27 -23.31
CA ARG A 173 4.05 -3.08 -23.65
C ARG A 173 4.95 -3.74 -22.60
N PRO A 174 6.24 -4.00 -22.93
CA PRO A 174 7.20 -4.52 -21.95
C PRO A 174 7.31 -3.61 -20.72
N TYR A 175 7.40 -4.20 -19.54
CA TYR A 175 7.40 -3.46 -18.27
C TYR A 175 8.57 -2.48 -18.16
N ARG A 176 9.78 -2.89 -18.59
CA ARG A 176 10.95 -2.01 -18.60
C ARG A 176 10.76 -0.80 -19.50
N GLU A 177 10.17 -1.00 -20.69
CA GLU A 177 9.83 0.09 -21.60
C GLU A 177 8.83 1.04 -20.97
N ALA A 178 7.75 0.51 -20.37
CA ALA A 178 6.73 1.30 -19.69
C ALA A 178 7.33 2.09 -18.51
N ALA A 179 8.17 1.45 -17.69
CA ALA A 179 8.85 2.10 -16.58
C ALA A 179 9.77 3.25 -17.04
N ILE A 180 10.59 3.03 -18.08
CA ILE A 180 11.47 4.07 -18.63
C ILE A 180 10.66 5.23 -19.21
N LYS A 181 9.58 4.96 -19.96
CA LYS A 181 8.69 6.01 -20.46
C LYS A 181 8.07 6.83 -19.32
N ALA A 182 7.67 6.18 -18.24
CA ALA A 182 7.14 6.86 -17.07
C ALA A 182 8.20 7.74 -16.38
N MET A 183 9.40 7.22 -16.15
CA MET A 183 10.52 7.99 -15.58
C MET A 183 10.81 9.24 -16.41
N LEU A 184 10.88 9.10 -17.74
CA LEU A 184 11.16 10.20 -18.66
C LEU A 184 9.99 11.19 -18.75
N CYS A 185 8.75 10.73 -18.64
CA CYS A 185 7.59 11.60 -18.55
C CYS A 185 7.73 12.57 -17.38
N LEU A 186 8.05 12.06 -16.19
CA LEU A 186 8.24 12.90 -15.02
C LEU A 186 9.47 13.79 -15.13
N HIS A 187 10.61 13.24 -15.58
CA HIS A 187 11.86 13.97 -15.81
C HIS A 187 11.71 15.18 -16.74
N HIS A 188 10.82 15.10 -17.74
CA HIS A 188 10.63 16.16 -18.73
C HIS A 188 9.54 17.16 -18.36
N THR A 189 8.85 17.01 -17.22
CA THR A 189 7.88 18.05 -16.78
C THR A 189 8.59 19.36 -16.49
N LYS A 190 7.93 20.49 -16.75
CA LYS A 190 8.50 21.83 -16.48
C LYS A 190 8.83 22.03 -15.01
N GLU A 191 8.04 21.42 -14.12
CA GLU A 191 8.19 21.52 -12.66
C GLU A 191 9.43 20.76 -12.17
N VAL A 192 9.78 19.64 -12.80
CA VAL A 192 11.02 18.89 -12.52
C VAL A 192 12.22 19.55 -13.18
N LYS A 193 12.13 19.96 -14.44
CA LYS A 193 13.21 20.69 -15.13
C LYS A 193 13.56 22.03 -14.46
N ASN A 194 12.61 22.67 -13.79
CA ASN A 194 12.86 23.90 -13.03
C ASN A 194 14.02 23.78 -12.02
N TRP A 195 14.30 22.60 -11.50
CA TRP A 195 15.41 22.37 -10.58
C TRP A 195 16.80 22.53 -11.19
N LEU A 196 16.92 22.65 -12.52
CA LEU A 196 18.19 22.97 -13.18
C LEU A 196 18.54 24.46 -13.07
N ASP A 197 17.51 25.32 -13.10
CA ASP A 197 17.65 26.78 -13.17
C ASP A 197 17.29 27.47 -11.85
N SER A 198 16.68 26.74 -10.91
CA SER A 198 16.19 27.28 -9.64
C SER A 198 16.56 26.37 -8.48
N SER A 199 16.93 26.97 -7.35
CA SER A 199 17.12 26.27 -6.07
C SER A 199 15.84 26.08 -5.25
N VAL A 200 14.68 26.47 -5.79
CA VAL A 200 13.37 26.34 -5.13
C VAL A 200 12.36 25.68 -6.08
N PRO A 201 11.35 24.97 -5.54
CA PRO A 201 10.36 24.30 -6.36
C PRO A 201 9.48 25.28 -7.15
N ASN A 202 9.07 24.90 -8.35
CA ASN A 202 8.03 25.59 -9.09
C ASN A 202 6.66 25.24 -8.49
N MET A 203 6.06 26.19 -7.79
CA MET A 203 4.79 26.03 -7.06
C MET A 203 3.55 25.98 -7.97
N ASP A 204 3.70 26.07 -9.32
CA ASP A 204 2.62 25.73 -10.24
C ASP A 204 2.16 24.28 -10.03
N TYR A 205 3.09 23.40 -9.63
CA TYR A 205 2.76 22.09 -9.12
C TYR A 205 2.48 22.17 -7.61
N SER A 206 1.21 22.33 -7.27
CA SER A 206 0.74 22.61 -5.91
C SER A 206 1.10 21.52 -4.89
N HIS A 207 1.34 20.27 -5.34
CA HIS A 207 1.72 19.17 -4.42
C HIS A 207 3.12 19.31 -3.83
N TYR A 208 3.97 20.21 -4.32
CA TYR A 208 5.20 20.57 -3.62
C TYR A 208 4.95 21.13 -2.20
N THR A 209 3.70 21.44 -1.86
CA THR A 209 3.32 21.73 -0.46
C THR A 209 3.62 20.57 0.49
N TYR A 210 3.68 19.34 -0.01
CA TYR A 210 4.06 18.13 0.74
C TYR A 210 5.55 17.84 0.55
N ALA A 211 6.41 18.72 1.08
CA ALA A 211 7.83 18.77 0.76
C ALA A 211 8.56 17.43 0.95
N ALA A 212 8.47 16.82 2.13
CA ALA A 212 9.16 15.55 2.40
C ALA A 212 8.75 14.43 1.44
N LYS A 213 7.48 14.35 1.06
CA LYS A 213 6.94 13.30 0.20
C LYS A 213 7.27 13.55 -1.28
N ILE A 214 6.93 14.73 -1.78
CA ILE A 214 6.96 15.01 -3.23
C ILE A 214 8.37 15.35 -3.74
N ILE A 215 9.14 16.15 -2.98
CA ILE A 215 10.52 16.44 -3.38
C ILE A 215 11.36 15.15 -3.34
N SER A 216 11.13 14.30 -2.35
CA SER A 216 11.75 12.98 -2.29
C SER A 216 11.41 12.10 -3.51
N ALA A 217 10.17 12.17 -4.00
CA ALA A 217 9.78 11.43 -5.20
C ALA A 217 10.53 11.94 -6.45
N VAL A 218 10.73 13.25 -6.58
CA VAL A 218 11.58 13.82 -7.64
C VAL A 218 13.01 13.29 -7.54
N ILE A 219 13.64 13.39 -6.37
CA ILE A 219 15.02 12.91 -6.15
C ILE A 219 15.15 11.42 -6.53
N ARG A 220 14.18 10.60 -6.13
CA ARG A 220 14.16 9.17 -6.39
C ARG A 220 13.93 8.85 -7.88
N ASN A 221 12.99 9.55 -8.54
CA ASN A 221 12.80 9.42 -9.99
C ASN A 221 14.08 9.75 -10.74
N GLU A 222 14.71 10.88 -10.42
CA GLU A 222 15.93 11.31 -11.08
C GLU A 222 17.10 10.35 -10.82
N SER A 223 17.15 9.74 -9.64
CA SER A 223 18.11 8.66 -9.33
C SER A 223 17.88 7.42 -10.21
N LEU A 224 16.60 7.07 -10.48
CA LEU A 224 16.26 6.00 -11.42
C LEU A 224 16.62 6.39 -12.87
N VAL A 225 16.28 7.61 -13.31
CA VAL A 225 16.69 8.12 -14.63
C VAL A 225 18.21 8.03 -14.79
N ALA A 226 18.97 8.47 -13.79
CA ALA A 226 20.44 8.38 -13.81
C ALA A 226 20.97 6.95 -13.91
N ARG A 227 20.22 5.96 -13.44
CA ARG A 227 20.57 4.53 -13.48
C ARG A 227 20.17 3.85 -14.78
N TYR A 228 18.96 4.14 -15.30
CA TYR A 228 18.37 3.40 -16.40
C TYR A 228 18.44 4.11 -17.75
N VAL A 229 18.76 5.43 -17.77
CA VAL A 229 18.79 6.27 -18.97
C VAL A 229 20.15 6.99 -19.05
N PRO A 230 21.22 6.31 -19.52
CA PRO A 230 22.60 6.82 -19.47
C PRO A 230 22.81 8.21 -20.09
N GLN A 231 22.08 8.53 -21.16
CA GLN A 231 22.16 9.83 -21.85
C GLN A 231 21.65 10.99 -21.00
N GLU A 232 20.72 10.74 -20.07
CA GLU A 232 20.16 11.75 -19.16
C GLU A 232 20.85 11.77 -17.78
N ARG A 233 21.81 10.88 -17.55
CA ARG A 233 22.43 10.69 -16.23
C ARG A 233 22.93 11.98 -15.59
N LYS A 234 23.64 12.81 -16.36
CA LYS A 234 24.22 14.06 -15.84
C LYS A 234 23.13 15.04 -15.41
N THR A 235 22.15 15.26 -16.26
CA THR A 235 21.03 16.17 -16.02
C THR A 235 20.18 15.68 -14.83
N ALA A 236 19.87 14.39 -14.78
CA ALA A 236 19.10 13.79 -13.71
C ALA A 236 19.80 13.94 -12.34
N ILE A 237 21.12 13.71 -12.25
CA ILE A 237 21.87 13.93 -11.02
C ILE A 237 21.85 15.41 -10.61
N GLN A 238 21.98 16.36 -11.55
CA GLN A 238 21.90 17.79 -11.24
C GLN A 238 20.53 18.18 -10.67
N ILE A 239 19.44 17.71 -11.26
CA ILE A 239 18.07 17.91 -10.75
C ILE A 239 17.92 17.32 -9.35
N ALA A 240 18.33 16.07 -9.15
CA ALA A 240 18.23 15.38 -7.87
C ALA A 240 19.03 16.09 -6.77
N GLU A 241 20.24 16.58 -7.08
CA GLU A 241 21.08 17.33 -6.13
C GLU A 241 20.47 18.68 -5.76
N SER A 242 19.92 19.43 -6.72
CA SER A 242 19.24 20.69 -6.46
C SER A 242 18.03 20.48 -5.52
N ALA A 243 17.16 19.53 -5.86
CA ALA A 243 16.00 19.17 -5.04
C ALA A 243 16.41 18.66 -3.63
N ALA A 244 17.46 17.84 -3.54
CA ALA A 244 17.98 17.33 -2.28
C ALA A 244 18.57 18.45 -1.40
N ASN A 245 19.34 19.36 -1.95
CA ASN A 245 19.89 20.50 -1.22
C ASN A 245 18.78 21.42 -0.69
N PHE A 246 17.73 21.61 -1.48
CA PHE A 246 16.56 22.36 -1.02
C PHE A 246 15.85 21.64 0.16
N LEU A 247 15.62 20.33 0.06
CA LEU A 247 14.98 19.58 1.15
C LEU A 247 15.84 19.57 2.43
N ILE A 248 17.17 19.53 2.31
CA ILE A 248 18.11 19.71 3.43
C ILE A 248 17.95 21.11 4.04
N SER A 249 17.83 22.16 3.22
CA SER A 249 17.68 23.54 3.73
C SER A 249 16.37 23.78 4.48
N LEU A 250 15.35 22.96 4.21
CA LEU A 250 14.07 22.99 4.92
C LEU A 250 14.09 22.17 6.22
N SER A 251 15.06 21.26 6.36
CA SER A 251 15.13 20.37 7.52
C SER A 251 15.49 21.14 8.77
N GLN A 252 15.07 20.63 9.94
CA GLN A 252 15.35 21.26 11.22
C GLN A 252 16.87 21.36 11.47
N PRO A 253 17.37 22.50 12.00
CA PRO A 253 18.79 22.69 12.22
C PRO A 253 19.40 21.67 13.19
N ALA A 254 20.68 21.41 13.03
CA ALA A 254 21.46 20.64 14.00
C ALA A 254 21.35 21.27 15.40
N GLY A 255 21.29 20.44 16.46
CA GLY A 255 21.15 20.90 17.84
C GLY A 255 19.71 21.16 18.30
N THR A 256 18.72 21.14 17.42
CA THR A 256 17.31 21.17 17.82
C THR A 256 16.78 19.79 18.20
N PRO A 257 15.67 19.68 18.95
CA PRO A 257 15.06 18.38 19.27
C PRO A 257 14.77 17.51 18.05
N MET A 258 14.35 18.13 16.95
CA MET A 258 14.03 17.49 15.68
C MET A 258 15.12 17.67 14.63
N ALA A 259 16.38 17.71 15.04
CA ALA A 259 17.52 17.92 14.16
C ALA A 259 17.48 17.07 12.89
N TYR A 260 17.74 17.69 11.74
CA TYR A 260 17.75 17.10 10.40
C TYR A 260 16.40 16.61 9.88
N PHE A 261 15.31 16.73 10.64
CA PHE A 261 13.99 16.23 10.25
C PHE A 261 13.36 17.14 9.20
N PRO A 262 13.01 16.66 8.01
CA PRO A 262 12.36 17.46 6.98
C PRO A 262 10.89 17.72 7.33
N PRO A 263 10.34 18.90 6.97
CA PRO A 263 8.93 19.20 7.20
C PRO A 263 8.03 18.41 6.25
N THR A 264 6.86 17.99 6.72
CA THR A 264 5.82 17.47 5.83
C THR A 264 5.32 18.57 4.91
N TYR A 265 5.10 19.79 5.44
CA TYR A 265 4.44 20.87 4.72
C TYR A 265 5.38 22.03 4.39
N TYR A 266 5.21 22.58 3.18
CA TYR A 266 5.95 23.74 2.69
C TYR A 266 4.99 24.77 2.10
N LYS A 267 5.08 26.05 2.54
CA LYS A 267 4.21 27.16 2.20
C LYS A 267 2.72 26.94 2.55
N ASN A 268 1.92 28.00 2.43
CA ASN A 268 0.50 28.01 2.78
C ASN A 268 -0.39 27.58 1.60
N LEU A 269 -0.17 26.36 1.11
CA LEU A 269 -0.97 25.76 0.05
C LEU A 269 -1.65 24.48 0.56
N ILE A 270 -2.81 24.14 0.00
CA ILE A 270 -3.56 22.90 0.34
C ILE A 270 -3.60 22.67 1.88
N ALA A 271 -3.09 21.52 2.34
CA ALA A 271 -3.11 21.11 3.74
C ALA A 271 -2.34 22.03 4.68
N SER A 272 -1.28 22.70 4.20
CA SER A 272 -0.50 23.62 5.04
C SER A 272 -1.26 24.89 5.45
N LYS A 273 -2.40 25.20 4.81
CA LYS A 273 -3.30 26.28 5.25
C LYS A 273 -4.09 25.96 6.51
N ARG A 274 -4.26 24.67 6.83
CA ARG A 274 -5.00 24.26 8.02
C ARG A 274 -4.19 24.61 9.26
N ALA A 275 -4.83 25.27 10.24
CA ALA A 275 -4.18 25.73 11.46
C ALA A 275 -3.50 24.58 12.22
N GLU A 276 -4.15 23.42 12.28
CA GLU A 276 -3.64 22.23 12.97
C GLU A 276 -2.40 21.60 12.30
N ASN A 277 -2.08 22.00 11.07
CA ASN A 277 -0.91 21.54 10.34
C ASN A 277 0.30 22.47 10.47
N GLN A 278 0.11 23.69 10.98
CA GLN A 278 1.19 24.66 11.09
C GLN A 278 2.25 24.19 12.11
N GLY A 279 3.52 24.19 11.68
CA GLY A 279 4.65 23.78 12.54
C GLY A 279 4.65 22.30 12.92
N THR A 280 3.88 21.46 12.24
CA THR A 280 3.80 20.01 12.50
C THR A 280 4.40 19.19 11.36
N ALA A 281 4.69 17.91 11.64
CA ALA A 281 5.05 16.93 10.63
C ALA A 281 4.34 15.60 10.89
N ILE A 282 3.93 14.91 9.82
CA ILE A 282 3.57 13.50 9.87
C ILE A 282 4.87 12.72 10.08
N THR A 283 4.94 11.97 11.17
CA THR A 283 6.21 11.39 11.63
C THR A 283 6.85 10.50 10.57
N MET A 284 6.09 9.64 9.91
CA MET A 284 6.66 8.70 8.93
C MET A 284 7.01 9.35 7.57
N ASP A 285 6.59 10.57 7.28
CA ASP A 285 6.90 11.23 6.00
C ASP A 285 8.40 11.51 5.81
N ALA A 286 9.15 11.70 6.89
CA ALA A 286 10.60 11.86 6.79
C ALA A 286 11.34 10.62 6.22
N ASN A 287 10.73 9.42 6.26
CA ASN A 287 11.29 8.23 5.61
C ASN A 287 11.36 8.36 4.09
N TYR A 288 10.46 9.12 3.46
CA TYR A 288 10.59 9.41 2.03
C TYR A 288 11.91 10.10 1.71
N ALA A 289 12.30 11.06 2.55
CA ALA A 289 13.57 11.78 2.40
C ALA A 289 14.77 10.85 2.64
N VAL A 290 14.72 9.97 3.66
CA VAL A 290 15.78 8.99 3.90
C VAL A 290 16.03 8.14 2.65
N HIS A 291 14.98 7.56 2.08
CA HIS A 291 15.11 6.77 0.86
C HIS A 291 15.63 7.59 -0.33
N ALA A 292 15.19 8.83 -0.48
CA ALA A 292 15.62 9.71 -1.56
C ALA A 292 17.12 10.05 -1.46
N PHE A 293 17.60 10.38 -0.27
CA PHE A 293 19.02 10.67 -0.05
C PHE A 293 19.90 9.43 -0.25
N LEU A 294 19.45 8.25 0.18
CA LEU A 294 20.17 7.00 -0.08
C LEU A 294 20.20 6.65 -1.58
N ASP A 295 19.07 6.79 -2.31
CA ASP A 295 19.02 6.55 -3.75
C ASP A 295 19.96 7.51 -4.50
N LEU A 296 20.01 8.79 -4.09
CA LEU A 296 20.92 9.77 -4.65
C LEU A 296 22.39 9.46 -4.32
N TYR A 297 22.68 9.07 -3.08
CA TYR A 297 24.02 8.62 -2.69
C TYR A 297 24.51 7.47 -3.57
N ASP A 298 23.67 6.48 -3.82
CA ASP A 298 24.00 5.31 -4.65
C ASP A 298 24.38 5.67 -6.09
N VAL A 299 23.85 6.75 -6.65
CA VAL A 299 24.15 7.16 -8.04
C VAL A 299 25.22 8.24 -8.16
N CYS A 300 25.42 9.08 -7.16
CA CYS A 300 26.41 10.18 -7.21
C CYS A 300 27.64 10.00 -6.30
N GLY A 301 27.58 9.08 -5.31
CA GLY A 301 28.68 8.80 -4.36
C GLY A 301 28.96 9.89 -3.33
N LYS A 302 28.14 10.96 -3.25
CA LYS A 302 28.39 12.09 -2.35
C LYS A 302 27.93 11.77 -0.92
N LYS A 303 28.87 11.56 0.00
CA LYS A 303 28.65 11.14 1.40
C LYS A 303 27.65 12.01 2.17
N LYS A 304 27.57 13.32 1.87
CA LYS A 304 26.62 14.22 2.56
C LYS A 304 25.17 13.74 2.53
N TYR A 305 24.75 13.01 1.47
CA TYR A 305 23.39 12.48 1.37
C TYR A 305 23.20 11.24 2.27
N TYR A 306 24.19 10.37 2.33
CA TYR A 306 24.20 9.26 3.28
C TYR A 306 24.18 9.76 4.74
N GLU A 307 24.98 10.78 5.05
CA GLU A 307 25.03 11.40 6.37
C GLU A 307 23.69 12.06 6.74
N GLN A 308 23.04 12.76 5.79
CA GLN A 308 21.72 13.34 6.02
C GLN A 308 20.67 12.26 6.31
N ALA A 309 20.65 11.18 5.53
CA ALA A 309 19.76 10.04 5.75
C ALA A 309 19.98 9.42 7.15
N THR A 310 21.24 9.19 7.53
CA THR A 310 21.61 8.64 8.83
C THR A 310 21.20 9.57 9.99
N ASN A 311 21.39 10.87 9.83
CA ASN A 311 21.00 11.85 10.85
C ASN A 311 19.49 11.94 11.06
N ILE A 312 18.68 11.82 10.00
CA ILE A 312 17.22 11.69 10.14
C ILE A 312 16.86 10.43 10.93
N LEU A 313 17.52 9.29 10.65
CA LEU A 313 17.27 8.05 11.40
C LEU A 313 17.67 8.15 12.86
N ARG A 314 18.74 8.89 13.20
CA ARG A 314 19.11 9.18 14.59
C ARG A 314 18.05 10.01 15.31
N THR A 315 17.37 10.91 14.61
CA THR A 315 16.23 11.64 15.17
C THR A 315 15.04 10.73 15.38
N TYR A 316 14.74 9.81 14.44
CA TYR A 316 13.74 8.76 14.69
C TYR A 316 14.06 7.92 15.92
N LYS A 317 15.32 7.50 16.11
CA LYS A 317 15.73 6.71 17.27
C LYS A 317 15.44 7.43 18.59
N LYS A 318 15.54 8.77 18.63
CA LYS A 318 15.17 9.59 19.81
C LYS A 318 13.67 9.72 20.01
N LEU A 319 12.88 9.66 18.91
CA LEU A 319 11.43 9.78 18.95
C LEU A 319 10.72 8.47 19.31
N GLN A 320 11.38 7.32 19.14
CA GLN A 320 10.80 6.02 19.41
C GLN A 320 10.44 5.89 20.89
N ARG A 321 9.21 5.52 21.18
CA ARG A 321 8.74 5.26 22.53
C ARG A 321 9.28 3.92 23.07
N PRO A 322 9.27 3.71 24.39
CA PRO A 322 9.77 2.47 24.99
C PRO A 322 9.06 1.20 24.47
N ASP A 323 7.77 1.30 24.11
CA ASP A 323 6.99 0.20 23.53
C ASP A 323 7.27 -0.04 22.04
N GLY A 324 8.16 0.74 21.43
CA GLY A 324 8.52 0.66 20.02
C GLY A 324 7.67 1.53 19.10
N SER A 325 6.57 2.11 19.57
CA SER A 325 5.67 2.96 18.79
C SER A 325 6.26 4.34 18.49
N PHE A 326 5.59 5.03 17.55
CA PHE A 326 5.83 6.44 17.23
C PHE A 326 4.50 7.18 17.18
N PRO A 327 4.47 8.47 17.57
CA PRO A 327 3.30 9.29 17.35
C PRO A 327 3.04 9.47 15.84
N ILE A 328 1.79 9.56 15.43
CA ILE A 328 1.47 9.77 14.01
C ILE A 328 1.90 11.13 13.51
N LYS A 329 1.77 12.17 14.35
CA LYS A 329 2.05 13.57 14.02
C LYS A 329 2.67 14.28 15.22
N ILE A 330 3.64 15.13 14.94
CA ILE A 330 4.47 15.80 15.94
C ILE A 330 4.59 17.29 15.66
N TYR A 331 4.89 18.07 16.70
CA TYR A 331 5.36 19.44 16.55
C TYR A 331 6.85 19.46 16.22
N LEU A 332 7.24 20.18 15.15
CA LEU A 332 8.62 20.23 14.68
C LEU A 332 9.57 20.94 15.68
N HIS A 333 9.08 21.88 16.48
CA HIS A 333 9.91 22.63 17.40
C HIS A 333 10.40 21.82 18.62
N ASN A 334 9.66 20.75 19.01
CA ASN A 334 9.98 19.99 20.21
C ASN A 334 9.82 18.46 20.09
N GLY A 335 9.24 17.96 18.98
CA GLY A 335 8.99 16.52 18.79
C GLY A 335 7.81 15.95 19.58
N GLN A 336 7.07 16.78 20.30
CA GLN A 336 5.90 16.30 21.06
C GLN A 336 4.76 15.89 20.15
N PRO A 337 4.00 14.84 20.49
CA PRO A 337 2.85 14.41 19.70
C PRO A 337 1.74 15.46 19.70
N THR A 338 1.02 15.56 18.58
CA THR A 338 -0.16 16.44 18.47
C THR A 338 -1.43 15.76 18.97
N ASN A 339 -1.44 14.43 19.08
CA ASN A 339 -2.55 13.60 19.56
C ASN A 339 -2.02 12.23 20.01
N GLU A 340 -2.93 11.41 20.59
CA GLU A 340 -2.60 10.08 21.15
C GLU A 340 -2.43 8.95 20.11
N ARG A 341 -2.61 9.22 18.80
CA ARG A 341 -2.54 8.19 17.77
C ARG A 341 -1.11 7.79 17.45
N ASN A 342 -0.95 6.51 17.15
CA ASN A 342 0.31 5.94 16.72
C ASN A 342 0.42 5.92 15.19
N ALA A 343 1.64 6.10 14.69
CA ALA A 343 1.97 5.86 13.30
C ALA A 343 2.04 4.35 13.02
N MET A 344 1.78 3.97 11.76
CA MET A 344 2.10 2.64 11.25
C MET A 344 3.58 2.57 10.86
N LEU A 345 4.28 1.51 11.25
CA LEU A 345 5.74 1.48 11.30
C LEU A 345 6.39 0.71 10.13
N HIS A 346 5.62 0.28 9.11
CA HIS A 346 6.18 -0.46 7.98
C HIS A 346 7.35 0.29 7.31
N SER A 347 7.25 1.59 7.14
CA SER A 347 8.27 2.38 6.45
C SER A 347 9.58 2.46 7.23
N ILE A 348 9.53 2.58 8.57
CA ILE A 348 10.75 2.59 9.40
C ILE A 348 11.43 1.21 9.41
N CYS A 349 10.65 0.12 9.45
CA CYS A 349 11.18 -1.24 9.35
C CYS A 349 11.92 -1.44 8.02
N VAL A 350 11.31 -1.04 6.90
CA VAL A 350 11.94 -1.10 5.56
C VAL A 350 13.23 -0.28 5.51
N THR A 351 13.21 0.94 6.04
CA THR A 351 14.38 1.83 6.03
C THR A 351 15.53 1.27 6.85
N CYS A 352 15.25 0.81 8.08
CA CYS A 352 16.29 0.22 8.93
C CYS A 352 16.84 -1.08 8.34
N GLN A 353 15.99 -1.91 7.72
CA GLN A 353 16.44 -3.11 7.00
C GLN A 353 17.35 -2.76 5.83
N ARG A 354 17.05 -1.71 5.07
CA ARG A 354 17.91 -1.20 3.99
C ARG A 354 19.28 -0.77 4.53
N MET A 355 19.32 -0.05 5.68
CA MET A 355 20.57 0.36 6.32
C MET A 355 21.42 -0.85 6.71
N LEU A 356 20.79 -1.88 7.26
CA LEU A 356 21.46 -3.11 7.66
C LEU A 356 22.00 -3.89 6.45
N THR A 357 21.17 -4.14 5.44
CA THR A 357 21.52 -5.05 4.33
C THR A 357 22.36 -4.40 3.26
N GLN A 358 22.09 -3.14 2.89
CA GLN A 358 22.78 -2.45 1.80
C GLN A 358 24.05 -1.72 2.27
N TYR A 359 24.01 -1.16 3.47
CA TYR A 359 25.10 -0.33 4.00
C TYR A 359 25.81 -0.96 5.21
N GLN A 360 25.39 -2.15 5.64
CA GLN A 360 25.96 -2.89 6.78
C GLN A 360 25.98 -2.07 8.08
N THR A 361 24.99 -1.20 8.24
CA THR A 361 24.86 -0.30 9.39
C THR A 361 23.90 -0.91 10.42
N THR A 362 24.44 -1.32 11.57
CA THR A 362 23.68 -1.95 12.67
C THR A 362 23.11 -0.94 13.67
N GLU A 363 23.46 0.35 13.56
CA GLU A 363 23.06 1.41 14.49
C GLU A 363 21.54 1.48 14.76
N PHE A 364 20.73 1.06 13.79
CA PHE A 364 19.25 1.18 13.82
C PHE A 364 18.55 -0.17 14.05
N GLU A 365 19.29 -1.24 14.35
CA GLU A 365 18.71 -2.58 14.48
C GLU A 365 17.78 -2.69 15.69
N ASP A 366 18.15 -2.14 16.85
CA ASP A 366 17.29 -2.08 18.03
C ASP A 366 15.99 -1.32 17.76
N MET A 367 16.07 -0.18 17.06
CA MET A 367 14.88 0.58 16.65
C MET A 367 13.96 -0.25 15.73
N LYS A 368 14.55 -0.98 14.80
CA LYS A 368 13.82 -1.89 13.90
C LYS A 368 13.10 -2.99 14.68
N GLN A 369 13.82 -3.71 15.55
CA GLN A 369 13.26 -4.81 16.33
C GLN A 369 12.09 -4.38 17.22
N LYS A 370 12.20 -3.21 17.86
CA LYS A 370 11.10 -2.64 18.64
C LYS A 370 9.90 -2.26 17.79
N ALA A 371 10.13 -1.69 16.60
CA ALA A 371 9.07 -1.37 15.66
C ALA A 371 8.38 -2.63 15.11
N GLU A 372 9.13 -3.67 14.76
CA GLU A 372 8.61 -4.97 14.34
C GLU A 372 7.74 -5.61 15.44
N LYS A 373 8.23 -5.58 16.68
CA LYS A 373 7.48 -6.11 17.82
C LYS A 373 6.16 -5.37 18.00
N TRP A 374 6.16 -4.04 17.94
CA TRP A 374 4.93 -3.25 18.03
C TRP A 374 3.97 -3.56 16.87
N MET A 375 4.48 -3.66 15.63
CA MET A 375 3.66 -4.02 14.47
C MET A 375 3.03 -5.40 14.65
N HIS A 376 3.77 -6.39 15.13
CA HIS A 376 3.27 -7.72 15.39
C HIS A 376 2.21 -7.74 16.51
N ASP A 377 2.53 -7.17 17.68
CA ASP A 377 1.72 -7.30 18.88
C ASP A 377 0.46 -6.41 18.85
N VAL A 378 0.48 -5.31 18.10
CA VAL A 378 -0.60 -4.32 18.08
C VAL A 378 -1.28 -4.26 16.71
N ALA A 379 -0.55 -3.89 15.66
CA ALA A 379 -1.16 -3.60 14.37
C ALA A 379 -1.68 -4.86 13.67
N ILE A 380 -0.90 -5.95 13.64
CA ILE A 380 -1.33 -7.21 13.01
C ILE A 380 -2.45 -7.87 13.81
N ARG A 381 -2.37 -7.86 15.13
CA ARG A 381 -3.41 -8.49 15.98
C ARG A 381 -4.76 -7.82 15.85
N SER A 382 -4.78 -6.49 15.83
CA SER A 382 -6.02 -5.73 15.74
C SER A 382 -6.52 -5.57 14.31
N PHE A 383 -5.65 -5.60 13.32
CA PHE A 383 -5.89 -5.13 11.95
C PHE A 383 -6.42 -3.68 11.87
N ASP A 384 -6.25 -2.90 12.92
CA ASP A 384 -6.58 -1.47 12.88
C ASP A 384 -5.49 -0.70 12.15
N MET A 385 -5.61 -0.64 10.84
CA MET A 385 -4.72 0.10 9.95
C MET A 385 -5.19 1.56 9.74
N THR A 386 -5.84 2.14 10.74
CA THR A 386 -6.26 3.55 10.75
C THR A 386 -5.09 4.45 11.10
N GLY A 387 -4.99 5.62 10.50
CA GLY A 387 -4.13 6.68 11.01
C GLY A 387 -2.80 6.87 10.29
N GLN A 388 -2.77 6.79 8.95
CA GLN A 388 -1.55 7.00 8.17
C GLN A 388 -1.47 8.36 7.47
N PHE A 389 -2.61 9.00 7.22
CA PHE A 389 -2.70 10.25 6.50
C PHE A 389 -3.00 11.43 7.44
N GLU A 390 -2.79 12.63 6.95
CA GLU A 390 -3.07 13.86 7.70
C GLU A 390 -4.56 14.01 8.07
N ASP A 391 -5.46 13.51 7.23
CA ASP A 391 -6.90 13.54 7.45
C ASP A 391 -7.35 12.60 8.58
N VAL A 392 -6.60 11.54 8.85
CA VAL A 392 -6.84 10.64 9.98
C VAL A 392 -6.05 11.00 11.24
N SER A 393 -5.13 11.96 11.13
CA SER A 393 -4.45 12.55 12.30
C SER A 393 -5.28 13.58 13.02
N VAL A 394 -6.43 13.96 12.46
CA VAL A 394 -7.36 14.93 13.03
C VAL A 394 -8.20 14.28 14.12
N ASN A 395 -8.56 15.04 15.16
CA ASN A 395 -9.43 14.57 16.23
C ASN A 395 -10.76 14.05 15.68
N GLY A 396 -11.24 12.92 16.19
CA GLY A 396 -12.56 12.37 15.90
C GLY A 396 -12.61 11.20 14.91
N VAL A 397 -11.51 10.77 14.31
CA VAL A 397 -11.50 9.50 13.56
C VAL A 397 -11.34 8.33 14.54
N ARG A 398 -12.35 7.46 14.58
CA ARG A 398 -12.36 6.30 15.48
C ARG A 398 -11.52 5.15 14.90
N PRO A 399 -11.07 4.20 15.73
CA PRO A 399 -10.47 2.96 15.25
C PRO A 399 -11.35 2.29 14.19
N TYR A 400 -10.73 1.76 13.13
CA TYR A 400 -11.36 1.11 11.96
C TYR A 400 -12.24 2.01 11.08
N GLU A 401 -12.58 3.23 11.48
CA GLU A 401 -13.50 4.10 10.72
C GLU A 401 -12.94 4.49 9.34
N ASN A 402 -11.62 4.61 9.25
CA ASN A 402 -10.94 4.87 7.99
C ASN A 402 -9.71 3.98 7.82
N LEU A 403 -9.90 2.69 7.64
CA LEU A 403 -8.80 1.80 7.29
C LEU A 403 -8.18 2.21 5.96
N THR A 404 -6.85 2.07 5.89
CA THR A 404 -6.07 2.43 4.70
C THR A 404 -5.27 1.25 4.19
N ASN A 405 -5.04 1.22 2.88
CA ASN A 405 -4.23 0.17 2.23
C ASN A 405 -2.73 0.48 2.23
N CYS A 406 -2.30 1.58 2.86
CA CYS A 406 -0.92 2.04 2.78
C CYS A 406 0.06 1.30 3.69
N THR A 407 -0.43 0.39 4.55
CA THR A 407 0.43 -0.34 5.50
C THR A 407 0.40 -1.84 5.31
N ALA A 408 -0.78 -2.45 5.21
CA ALA A 408 -0.91 -3.90 5.27
C ALA A 408 -0.06 -4.61 4.19
N ALA A 409 -0.27 -4.30 2.92
CA ALA A 409 0.49 -4.91 1.83
C ALA A 409 1.98 -4.53 1.81
N PRO A 410 2.40 -3.25 2.05
CA PRO A 410 3.82 -2.93 2.21
C PRO A 410 4.50 -3.64 3.38
N TYR A 411 3.80 -3.83 4.51
CA TYR A 411 4.38 -4.56 5.62
C TYR A 411 4.48 -6.07 5.34
N ALA A 412 3.48 -6.65 4.68
CA ALA A 412 3.57 -8.01 4.16
C ALA A 412 4.78 -8.21 3.24
N LYS A 413 4.98 -7.27 2.30
CA LYS A 413 6.17 -7.26 1.43
C LYS A 413 7.46 -7.21 2.24
N TYR A 414 7.50 -6.38 3.29
CA TYR A 414 8.66 -6.29 4.18
C TYR A 414 8.96 -7.61 4.87
N LEU A 415 7.97 -8.25 5.48
CA LEU A 415 8.13 -9.53 6.19
C LEU A 415 8.68 -10.62 5.26
N LEU A 416 8.10 -10.74 4.06
CA LEU A 416 8.49 -11.73 3.05
C LEU A 416 9.86 -11.44 2.43
N GLY A 417 10.27 -10.19 2.35
CA GLY A 417 11.57 -9.76 1.82
C GLY A 417 12.73 -9.88 2.82
N LYS A 418 12.50 -10.37 4.03
CA LYS A 418 13.57 -10.65 5.00
C LYS A 418 14.45 -11.80 4.48
N PRO A 419 15.73 -11.86 4.85
CA PRO A 419 16.63 -12.94 4.41
C PRO A 419 16.12 -14.36 4.73
N HIS A 420 15.47 -14.53 5.86
CA HIS A 420 14.92 -15.80 6.34
C HIS A 420 13.61 -15.54 7.09
N PRO A 421 12.51 -15.28 6.39
CA PRO A 421 11.23 -15.06 7.05
C PRO A 421 10.78 -16.33 7.77
N THR A 422 10.30 -16.18 9.00
CA THR A 422 9.74 -17.28 9.77
C THR A 422 8.40 -17.72 9.21
N GLN A 423 7.93 -18.91 9.59
CA GLN A 423 6.59 -19.36 9.18
C GLN A 423 5.48 -18.48 9.71
N GLU A 424 5.66 -17.89 10.90
CA GLU A 424 4.73 -16.91 11.47
C GLU A 424 4.71 -15.62 10.64
N GLU A 425 5.86 -15.07 10.26
CA GLU A 425 5.95 -13.90 9.40
C GLU A 425 5.31 -14.13 8.02
N ILE A 426 5.48 -15.32 7.44
CA ILE A 426 4.83 -15.70 6.19
C ILE A 426 3.31 -15.79 6.36
N ALA A 427 2.82 -16.34 7.49
CA ALA A 427 1.40 -16.42 7.81
C ALA A 427 0.81 -15.01 8.03
N ASP A 428 1.49 -14.17 8.80
CA ASP A 428 1.10 -12.78 9.02
C ASP A 428 1.05 -11.98 7.70
N ALA A 429 2.06 -12.14 6.87
CA ALA A 429 2.09 -11.51 5.55
C ALA A 429 0.93 -11.97 4.66
N LYS A 430 0.60 -13.26 4.69
CA LYS A 430 -0.55 -13.81 3.96
C LYS A 430 -1.85 -13.17 4.42
N ASP A 431 -2.07 -13.04 5.72
CA ASP A 431 -3.30 -12.44 6.25
C ASP A 431 -3.39 -10.95 5.94
N LEU A 432 -2.28 -10.22 6.00
CA LEU A 432 -2.22 -8.81 5.59
C LEU A 432 -2.52 -8.62 4.10
N LEU A 433 -2.05 -9.52 3.23
CA LEU A 433 -2.38 -9.50 1.81
C LEU A 433 -3.85 -9.84 1.57
N ARG A 434 -4.40 -10.81 2.30
CA ARG A 434 -5.82 -11.16 2.25
C ARG A 434 -6.69 -10.00 2.73
N LEU A 435 -6.30 -9.29 3.81
CA LEU A 435 -6.96 -8.05 4.24
C LEU A 435 -6.97 -6.99 3.14
N SER A 436 -5.81 -6.76 2.50
CA SER A 436 -5.67 -5.78 1.42
C SER A 436 -6.50 -6.16 0.19
N GLU A 437 -6.56 -7.44 -0.15
CA GLU A 437 -7.41 -7.95 -1.22
C GLU A 437 -8.90 -7.79 -0.88
N ASP A 438 -9.29 -8.27 0.30
CA ASP A 438 -10.67 -8.31 0.75
C ASP A 438 -11.31 -6.93 0.79
N GLN A 439 -10.62 -5.98 1.43
CA GLN A 439 -11.22 -4.69 1.73
C GLN A 439 -10.96 -3.61 0.67
N PHE A 440 -9.88 -3.72 -0.10
CA PHE A 440 -9.43 -2.63 -0.97
C PHE A 440 -9.32 -2.98 -2.45
N THR A 441 -9.23 -4.27 -2.81
CA THR A 441 -9.06 -4.69 -4.21
C THR A 441 -10.40 -4.97 -4.87
N TYR A 442 -10.56 -4.47 -6.09
CA TYR A 442 -11.68 -4.76 -6.97
C TYR A 442 -11.17 -5.52 -8.19
N TRP A 443 -11.50 -6.81 -8.27
CA TRP A 443 -11.10 -7.67 -9.38
C TRP A 443 -11.98 -7.48 -10.61
N ASP A 444 -13.26 -7.21 -10.38
CA ASP A 444 -14.23 -6.82 -11.39
C ASP A 444 -15.15 -5.77 -10.79
N HIS A 445 -15.94 -5.10 -11.62
CA HIS A 445 -16.76 -4.00 -11.16
C HIS A 445 -18.25 -4.32 -11.29
N LEU A 446 -18.91 -4.51 -10.16
CA LEU A 446 -20.36 -4.74 -10.11
C LEU A 446 -21.15 -3.57 -10.70
N TYR A 447 -20.57 -2.37 -10.76
CA TYR A 447 -21.23 -1.11 -11.09
C TYR A 447 -20.74 -0.44 -12.37
N ASN A 448 -20.04 -1.14 -13.25
CA ASN A 448 -19.62 -0.62 -14.56
C ASN A 448 -20.80 -0.09 -15.40
N GLU A 449 -22.01 -0.53 -15.10
CA GLU A 449 -23.22 -0.16 -15.83
C GLU A 449 -23.84 1.15 -15.33
N TRP A 450 -23.42 1.69 -14.16
CA TRP A 450 -24.14 2.76 -13.47
C TRP A 450 -23.58 4.16 -13.66
N GLY A 451 -22.64 4.32 -14.58
CA GLY A 451 -22.38 5.56 -15.29
C GLY A 451 -21.61 6.66 -14.55
N PHE A 452 -21.41 6.60 -13.24
CA PHE A 452 -20.83 7.71 -12.50
C PHE A 452 -19.35 7.57 -12.12
N ARG A 453 -18.89 6.35 -11.89
CA ARG A 453 -17.47 6.03 -11.74
C ARG A 453 -17.17 4.73 -12.46
N ARG A 454 -16.42 4.83 -13.55
CA ARG A 454 -15.90 3.66 -14.25
C ARG A 454 -14.48 3.44 -13.77
N TYR A 455 -14.29 2.37 -13.01
CA TYR A 455 -12.96 1.95 -12.63
C TYR A 455 -12.37 1.07 -13.71
N ASN A 456 -11.06 1.20 -13.91
CA ASN A 456 -10.33 0.27 -14.74
C ASN A 456 -9.85 -0.89 -13.88
N THR A 457 -10.59 -1.97 -13.86
CA THR A 457 -10.29 -3.18 -13.06
C THR A 457 -9.31 -4.11 -13.78
N PRO A 458 -8.47 -4.84 -13.03
CA PRO A 458 -8.40 -4.85 -11.56
C PRO A 458 -7.78 -3.57 -11.00
N CYS A 459 -8.29 -3.10 -9.87
CA CYS A 459 -7.83 -1.86 -9.24
C CYS A 459 -7.91 -1.95 -7.71
N VAL A 460 -7.32 -0.97 -7.02
CA VAL A 460 -7.25 -0.97 -5.56
C VAL A 460 -7.57 0.42 -5.03
N ILE A 461 -8.54 0.53 -4.13
CA ILE A 461 -8.87 1.79 -3.43
C ILE A 461 -7.87 2.07 -2.32
N GLU A 462 -7.73 3.34 -1.94
CA GLU A 462 -6.73 3.76 -0.96
C GLU A 462 -7.21 3.59 0.48
N GLN A 463 -8.45 3.98 0.77
CA GLN A 463 -8.99 4.03 2.12
C GLN A 463 -10.53 4.05 2.11
N TYR A 464 -11.14 3.76 3.26
CA TYR A 464 -12.60 3.69 3.35
C TYR A 464 -13.30 5.02 3.06
N ARG A 465 -12.72 6.15 3.49
CA ARG A 465 -13.29 7.48 3.22
C ARG A 465 -13.02 8.01 1.80
N TYR A 466 -12.09 7.38 1.09
CA TYR A 466 -11.74 7.74 -0.29
C TYR A 466 -11.78 6.50 -1.17
N LYS A 467 -12.97 6.14 -1.63
CA LYS A 467 -13.24 4.95 -2.43
C LYS A 467 -12.82 5.10 -3.91
N THR A 468 -11.78 5.85 -4.19
CA THR A 468 -11.25 6.01 -5.54
C THR A 468 -10.01 5.12 -5.68
N PRO A 469 -9.94 4.28 -6.73
CA PRO A 469 -8.74 3.51 -7.01
C PRO A 469 -7.56 4.42 -7.33
N VAL A 470 -6.41 4.12 -6.73
CA VAL A 470 -5.17 4.84 -6.96
C VAL A 470 -4.02 3.90 -7.31
N ASP A 471 -3.11 4.38 -8.12
CA ASP A 471 -1.95 3.65 -8.61
C ASP A 471 -1.04 3.16 -7.48
N ASN A 472 -0.79 3.98 -6.46
CA ASN A 472 0.03 3.61 -5.31
C ASN A 472 -0.55 2.41 -4.54
N SER A 473 -1.89 2.36 -4.39
CA SER A 473 -2.55 1.23 -3.73
C SER A 473 -2.41 -0.06 -4.55
N ALA A 474 -2.57 0.02 -5.87
CA ALA A 474 -2.33 -1.11 -6.77
C ALA A 474 -0.85 -1.56 -6.73
N ALA A 475 0.09 -0.60 -6.66
CA ALA A 475 1.52 -0.89 -6.51
C ALA A 475 1.84 -1.60 -5.19
N ASN A 476 1.23 -1.18 -4.09
CA ASN A 476 1.43 -1.78 -2.78
C ASN A 476 0.94 -3.24 -2.75
N VAL A 477 -0.30 -3.48 -3.18
CA VAL A 477 -0.91 -4.83 -3.17
C VAL A 477 -0.19 -5.76 -4.14
N SER A 478 0.08 -5.31 -5.36
CA SER A 478 0.82 -6.12 -6.35
C SER A 478 2.24 -6.43 -5.89
N GLY A 479 2.93 -5.48 -5.25
CA GLY A 479 4.25 -5.70 -4.69
C GLY A 479 4.26 -6.73 -3.56
N GLY A 480 3.25 -6.72 -2.70
CA GLY A 480 3.09 -7.72 -1.65
C GLY A 480 2.82 -9.13 -2.20
N PHE A 481 1.90 -9.27 -3.18
CA PHE A 481 1.66 -10.56 -3.84
C PHE A 481 2.86 -11.07 -4.63
N LEU A 482 3.62 -10.18 -5.26
CA LEU A 482 4.84 -10.55 -5.98
C LEU A 482 5.89 -11.12 -5.02
N GLU A 483 6.08 -10.49 -3.86
CA GLU A 483 7.01 -10.97 -2.85
C GLU A 483 6.53 -12.29 -2.21
N TYR A 484 5.20 -12.44 -2.00
CA TYR A 484 4.64 -13.71 -1.53
C TYR A 484 4.91 -14.85 -2.53
N TYR A 485 4.77 -14.58 -3.83
CA TYR A 485 5.18 -15.57 -4.85
C TYR A 485 6.66 -15.90 -4.77
N LYS A 486 7.52 -14.92 -4.64
CA LYS A 486 8.97 -15.14 -4.56
C LYS A 486 9.38 -15.99 -3.34
N GLU A 487 8.67 -15.87 -2.24
CA GLU A 487 8.95 -16.65 -1.03
C GLU A 487 8.32 -18.05 -1.10
N THR A 488 7.10 -18.19 -1.62
CA THR A 488 6.30 -19.42 -1.50
C THR A 488 6.15 -20.21 -2.79
N GLY A 489 6.39 -19.59 -3.95
CA GLY A 489 6.11 -20.17 -5.28
C GLY A 489 4.62 -20.25 -5.62
N ASP A 490 3.73 -19.56 -4.87
CA ASP A 490 2.28 -19.63 -5.11
C ASP A 490 1.88 -18.96 -6.44
N PRO A 491 1.46 -19.75 -7.46
CA PRO A 491 1.12 -19.19 -8.77
C PRO A 491 -0.12 -18.28 -8.75
N LEU A 492 -1.00 -18.41 -7.76
CA LEU A 492 -2.15 -17.53 -7.59
C LEU A 492 -1.66 -16.12 -7.18
N ALA A 493 -0.71 -16.04 -6.26
CA ALA A 493 -0.12 -14.76 -5.86
C ALA A 493 0.59 -14.07 -7.04
N TYR A 494 1.36 -14.82 -7.83
CA TYR A 494 1.95 -14.29 -9.07
C TYR A 494 0.88 -13.75 -10.03
N ALA A 495 -0.19 -14.49 -10.26
CA ALA A 495 -1.25 -14.10 -11.18
C ALA A 495 -2.00 -12.84 -10.69
N LYS A 496 -2.24 -12.72 -9.38
CA LYS A 496 -2.81 -11.51 -8.75
C LYS A 496 -1.89 -10.31 -8.93
N ALA A 497 -0.60 -10.47 -8.63
CA ALA A 497 0.41 -9.43 -8.84
C ALA A 497 0.46 -8.98 -10.30
N LYS A 498 0.57 -9.96 -11.22
CA LYS A 498 0.65 -9.70 -12.66
C LYS A 498 -0.56 -8.92 -13.17
N ALA A 499 -1.77 -9.30 -12.80
CA ALA A 499 -2.98 -8.63 -13.25
C ALA A 499 -3.01 -7.14 -12.86
N LEU A 500 -2.60 -6.80 -11.65
CA LEU A 500 -2.49 -5.41 -11.19
C LEU A 500 -1.34 -4.66 -11.86
N ILE A 501 -0.19 -5.31 -12.08
CA ILE A 501 0.97 -4.66 -12.73
C ILE A 501 0.74 -4.47 -14.23
N ASP A 502 0.09 -5.42 -14.91
CA ASP A 502 -0.32 -5.26 -16.32
C ASP A 502 -1.17 -4.00 -16.49
N ASN A 503 -2.05 -3.74 -15.53
CA ASN A 503 -2.94 -2.59 -15.60
C ASN A 503 -2.21 -1.24 -15.54
N PHE A 504 -1.02 -1.14 -14.94
CA PHE A 504 -0.18 0.07 -15.06
C PHE A 504 0.15 0.39 -16.51
N THR A 505 0.48 -0.62 -17.32
CA THR A 505 0.82 -0.42 -18.73
C THR A 505 -0.41 -0.06 -19.57
N ILE A 506 -1.60 -0.53 -19.18
CA ILE A 506 -2.88 -0.23 -19.81
C ILE A 506 -3.31 1.21 -19.49
N MET A 507 -3.16 1.63 -18.23
CA MET A 507 -3.49 2.97 -17.79
C MET A 507 -2.50 4.03 -18.30
N GLN A 508 -1.27 3.62 -18.65
CA GLN A 508 -0.23 4.52 -19.12
C GLN A 508 -0.56 5.10 -20.50
N ASN A 509 -0.41 6.43 -20.65
CA ASN A 509 -0.48 7.08 -21.94
C ASN A 509 0.65 6.60 -22.84
N ALA A 510 0.30 6.02 -24.01
CA ALA A 510 1.27 5.44 -24.93
C ALA A 510 2.22 6.48 -25.55
N LYS A 511 1.81 7.75 -25.67
CA LYS A 511 2.60 8.81 -26.33
C LYS A 511 3.70 9.33 -25.40
N ASN A 512 3.34 9.78 -24.19
CA ASN A 512 4.27 10.48 -23.30
C ASN A 512 4.66 9.69 -22.05
N GLY A 513 4.07 8.50 -21.81
CA GLY A 513 4.39 7.68 -20.63
C GLY A 513 3.68 8.11 -19.34
N PHE A 514 2.80 9.11 -19.39
CA PHE A 514 2.04 9.58 -18.25
C PHE A 514 1.18 8.46 -17.62
N MET A 515 1.23 8.36 -16.30
CA MET A 515 0.39 7.45 -15.52
C MET A 515 -0.52 8.27 -14.59
N PRO A 516 -1.85 8.08 -14.64
CA PRO A 516 -2.76 8.80 -13.75
C PRO A 516 -2.67 8.26 -12.33
N THR A 517 -2.68 9.14 -11.33
CA THR A 517 -2.78 8.72 -9.93
C THR A 517 -4.09 7.97 -9.66
N THR A 518 -5.20 8.45 -10.22
CA THR A 518 -6.50 7.82 -10.06
C THR A 518 -6.86 6.96 -11.25
N TRP A 519 -7.32 5.74 -11.00
CA TRP A 519 -7.76 4.79 -12.04
C TRP A 519 -9.26 4.87 -12.32
N ASP A 520 -9.85 6.01 -12.07
CA ASP A 520 -11.20 6.35 -12.50
C ASP A 520 -11.16 6.79 -13.97
N CYS A 521 -11.89 6.11 -14.83
CA CYS A 521 -11.93 6.39 -16.27
C CYS A 521 -12.56 7.74 -16.62
N SER A 522 -13.19 8.43 -15.66
CA SER A 522 -13.74 9.77 -15.83
C SER A 522 -12.68 10.88 -15.77
N PHE A 523 -11.48 10.60 -15.22
CA PHE A 523 -10.41 11.58 -15.16
C PHE A 523 -9.62 11.68 -16.46
N SER A 524 -9.23 12.91 -16.80
CA SER A 524 -8.32 13.15 -17.92
C SER A 524 -6.93 12.53 -17.63
N ARG A 525 -6.45 11.69 -18.54
CA ARG A 525 -5.12 11.08 -18.48
C ARG A 525 -4.01 12.02 -18.93
N THR A 526 -4.26 13.31 -19.01
CA THR A 526 -3.32 14.31 -19.56
C THR A 526 -2.99 15.43 -18.59
N ASN A 527 -3.58 15.46 -17.40
CA ASN A 527 -3.32 16.52 -16.42
C ASN A 527 -2.14 16.15 -15.51
N GLU A 528 -0.93 16.45 -15.99
CA GLU A 528 0.33 16.17 -15.28
C GLU A 528 0.48 16.94 -13.96
N VAL A 529 -0.17 18.09 -13.83
CA VAL A 529 -0.10 18.96 -12.63
C VAL A 529 -0.86 18.37 -11.45
N SER A 530 -1.85 17.52 -11.69
CA SER A 530 -2.65 16.88 -10.64
C SER A 530 -2.12 15.51 -10.19
N VAL A 531 -1.09 14.99 -10.85
CA VAL A 531 -0.50 13.68 -10.52
C VAL A 531 0.36 13.76 -9.26
N TRP A 532 0.26 12.76 -8.41
CA TRP A 532 1.14 12.62 -7.23
C TRP A 532 2.43 11.90 -7.62
N TYR A 533 3.56 12.60 -7.61
CA TYR A 533 4.84 12.04 -8.04
C TYR A 533 5.30 10.82 -7.23
N ASN A 534 4.98 10.76 -5.93
CA ASN A 534 5.28 9.58 -5.12
C ASN A 534 4.45 8.35 -5.53
N CYS A 535 3.19 8.55 -5.93
CA CYS A 535 2.32 7.49 -6.43
C CYS A 535 2.82 7.00 -7.80
N PHE A 536 3.15 7.91 -8.69
CA PHE A 536 3.74 7.64 -9.99
C PHE A 536 5.01 6.78 -9.88
N LEU A 537 5.91 7.14 -8.96
CA LEU A 537 7.13 6.39 -8.68
C LEU A 537 6.85 4.95 -8.24
N SER A 538 5.81 4.72 -7.45
CA SER A 538 5.45 3.38 -6.99
C SER A 538 5.11 2.45 -8.14
N GLY A 539 4.40 2.92 -9.15
CA GLY A 539 4.10 2.16 -10.38
C GLY A 539 5.35 1.81 -11.18
N ILE A 540 6.28 2.77 -11.32
CA ILE A 540 7.58 2.55 -11.96
C ILE A 540 8.33 1.39 -11.29
N LEU A 541 8.44 1.43 -9.97
CA LEU A 541 9.16 0.40 -9.20
C LEU A 541 8.51 -0.98 -9.35
N ARG A 542 7.16 -1.08 -9.39
CA ARG A 542 6.48 -2.38 -9.60
C ARG A 542 6.74 -2.95 -10.99
N MET A 543 6.70 -2.12 -12.03
CA MET A 543 7.03 -2.55 -13.39
C MET A 543 8.48 -3.04 -13.50
N LEU A 544 9.44 -2.35 -12.87
CA LEU A 544 10.84 -2.78 -12.84
C LEU A 544 11.03 -4.10 -12.09
N GLU A 545 10.34 -4.32 -10.98
CA GLU A 545 10.41 -5.58 -10.23
C GLU A 545 9.85 -6.76 -11.04
N MET A 546 8.75 -6.55 -11.75
CA MET A 546 8.19 -7.59 -12.63
C MET A 546 9.10 -7.87 -13.83
N ASP A 547 9.69 -6.83 -14.44
CA ASP A 547 10.68 -6.97 -15.50
C ASP A 547 11.88 -7.81 -15.06
N ALA A 548 12.44 -7.51 -13.87
CA ALA A 548 13.56 -8.25 -13.31
C ALA A 548 13.20 -9.73 -13.13
N LEU A 549 12.04 -10.04 -12.56
CA LEU A 549 11.58 -11.42 -12.35
C LEU A 549 11.42 -12.20 -13.67
N GLN A 550 10.99 -11.52 -14.75
CA GLN A 550 10.82 -12.15 -16.07
C GLN A 550 12.13 -12.29 -16.84
N THR A 551 13.07 -11.36 -16.66
CA THR A 551 14.35 -11.36 -17.43
C THR A 551 15.40 -12.28 -16.85
N THR A 552 15.30 -12.68 -15.57
CA THR A 552 16.17 -13.70 -14.96
C THR A 552 16.00 -15.09 -15.63
N GLN A 553 15.01 -15.22 -16.56
CA GLN A 553 14.81 -16.46 -17.35
C GLN A 553 15.73 -16.58 -18.56
N LYS A 554 16.38 -15.49 -19.02
CA LYS A 554 17.28 -15.48 -20.17
C LYS A 554 18.76 -15.58 -19.73
#